data_a1ce432ed7de2f2dc41f28be0aef0bde
#
_entry.id   a1ce432ed7de2f2dc41f28be0aef0bde
#
_cell.length_a   1.000
_cell.length_b   1.000
_cell.length_c   1.000
_cell.angle_alpha   90.00
_cell.angle_beta   90.00
_cell.angle_gamma   90.00
#
_symmetry.space_group_name_H-M   'P 1'
#
loop_
_entity.id
_entity.type
_entity.pdbx_description
1 polymer ?
#
loop_
_entity_poly.entity_id
_entity_poly.type
_entity_poly.pdbx_seq_one_letter_code
_entity_poly.pdbx_strand_id
1 'polypeptide(L)'
;LYPSTAGNPDLGWEKTAMLNLGLEFGLFNMFTFELDWYTSTTSDMLLDVPVAEFSGFSTIPMNIGKVSNKGIEFSLATTNKWGDFTWNNRFNISANRNEVVDLGGAEEMLTTTESVTFITKVGEPIGNYYTLVTDGVFANQAEIDNSKDPDKTKRKYAYVEGAKPGDFRYKDIDGNGEINENDRTITGNYMPKFTYGFSTEMKYKNLDLAVSLQGVQGNKIANIFRRYIDNMEGGNNCQIDALDRWVSEDDPGSGLVVRANRSATGMNGTTSTCLLYTSP
;
A
#
# COMPACT_ATOMS: atom_id res chain seq x y z
N LEU A 1 19.92 25.50 -16.70
CA LEU A 1 19.50 24.94 -15.40
C LEU A 1 18.82 26.06 -14.61
N TYR A 2 17.59 25.89 -14.28
CA TYR A 2 16.84 26.75 -13.36
C TYR A 2 16.30 25.89 -12.20
N PRO A 3 16.15 26.45 -11.00
CA PRO A 3 15.63 25.70 -9.87
C PRO A 3 14.19 25.26 -10.13
N SER A 4 13.89 24.00 -9.84
CA SER A 4 12.53 23.43 -9.96
C SER A 4 11.68 23.69 -8.72
N THR A 5 12.30 24.00 -7.59
CA THR A 5 11.63 24.24 -6.31
C THR A 5 11.89 25.68 -5.86
N ALA A 6 10.85 26.37 -5.46
CA ALA A 6 10.97 27.70 -4.89
C ALA A 6 11.54 27.62 -3.47
N GLY A 7 12.42 28.56 -3.11
CA GLY A 7 12.87 28.72 -1.73
C GLY A 7 11.76 29.33 -0.86
N ASN A 8 11.65 28.85 0.37
CA ASN A 8 10.76 29.42 1.39
C ASN A 8 11.58 29.89 2.60
N PRO A 9 11.70 31.19 2.85
CA PRO A 9 12.46 31.71 4.00
C PRO A 9 11.78 31.48 5.35
N ASP A 10 10.50 31.13 5.37
CA ASP A 10 9.71 30.93 6.59
C ASP A 10 9.72 29.48 7.08
N LEU A 11 10.61 28.64 6.54
CA LEU A 11 10.74 27.28 6.97
C LEU A 11 11.17 27.16 8.45
N GLY A 12 10.42 26.39 9.20
CA GLY A 12 10.65 26.11 10.60
C GLY A 12 10.90 24.61 10.90
N TRP A 13 11.03 24.31 12.17
CA TRP A 13 11.17 22.94 12.65
C TRP A 13 9.82 22.26 12.84
N GLU A 14 9.75 21.00 12.47
CA GLU A 14 8.64 20.12 12.83
C GLU A 14 8.59 19.94 14.36
N LYS A 15 7.38 19.82 14.91
CA LYS A 15 7.14 19.67 16.35
C LYS A 15 6.34 18.42 16.61
N THR A 16 6.82 17.58 17.52
CA THR A 16 6.07 16.40 17.98
C THR A 16 5.74 16.52 19.45
N ALA A 17 4.46 16.49 19.77
CA ALA A 17 3.96 16.32 21.13
C ALA A 17 3.54 14.85 21.32
N MET A 18 4.01 14.21 22.38
CA MET A 18 3.75 12.81 22.69
C MET A 18 3.33 12.63 24.15
N LEU A 19 2.31 11.81 24.37
CA LEU A 19 1.95 11.26 25.65
C LEU A 19 2.07 9.74 25.59
N ASN A 20 2.79 9.17 26.54
CA ASN A 20 2.95 7.72 26.72
C ASN A 20 2.53 7.35 28.14
N LEU A 21 1.74 6.29 28.28
CA LEU A 21 1.33 5.68 29.55
C LEU A 21 1.71 4.21 29.51
N GLY A 22 2.66 3.82 30.37
CA GLY A 22 3.14 2.45 30.49
C GLY A 22 2.75 1.83 31.84
N LEU A 23 2.45 0.55 31.81
CA LEU A 23 2.22 -0.30 32.96
C LEU A 23 3.10 -1.55 32.86
N GLU A 24 3.96 -1.73 33.86
CA GLU A 24 4.80 -2.92 34.00
C GLU A 24 4.51 -3.59 35.34
N PHE A 25 4.33 -4.93 35.31
CA PHE A 25 4.18 -5.70 36.53
C PHE A 25 4.64 -7.15 36.37
N GLY A 26 5.16 -7.68 37.47
CA GLY A 26 5.59 -9.07 37.56
C GLY A 26 4.68 -9.91 38.45
N LEU A 27 4.43 -11.17 38.08
CA LEU A 27 3.63 -12.12 38.85
C LEU A 27 4.42 -13.41 39.08
N PHE A 28 4.42 -13.87 40.34
CA PHE A 28 4.98 -15.19 40.75
C PHE A 28 6.47 -15.38 40.41
N ASN A 29 7.23 -14.34 40.16
CA ASN A 29 8.60 -14.39 39.62
C ASN A 29 8.73 -15.21 38.31
N MET A 30 7.62 -15.41 37.59
CA MET A 30 7.53 -16.22 36.38
C MET A 30 7.07 -15.39 35.19
N PHE A 31 6.22 -14.41 35.41
CA PHE A 31 5.60 -13.62 34.36
C PHE A 31 5.97 -12.15 34.53
N THR A 32 6.34 -11.53 33.42
CA THR A 32 6.47 -10.07 33.31
C THR A 32 5.55 -9.58 32.19
N PHE A 33 4.72 -8.61 32.51
CA PHE A 33 3.78 -7.96 31.60
C PHE A 33 4.18 -6.52 31.42
N GLU A 34 4.16 -6.06 30.18
CA GLU A 34 4.35 -4.65 29.82
C GLU A 34 3.21 -4.25 28.90
N LEU A 35 2.58 -3.13 29.19
CA LEU A 35 1.50 -2.57 28.39
C LEU A 35 1.75 -1.08 28.25
N ASP A 36 1.94 -0.62 27.02
CA ASP A 36 2.11 0.77 26.68
C ASP A 36 0.99 1.26 25.80
N TRP A 37 0.47 2.43 26.11
CA TRP A 37 -0.43 3.17 25.23
C TRP A 37 0.19 4.54 24.97
N TYR A 38 0.20 4.94 23.71
CA TYR A 38 0.74 6.25 23.34
C TYR A 38 -0.17 6.98 22.36
N THR A 39 -0.08 8.29 22.39
CA THR A 39 -0.58 9.19 21.35
C THR A 39 0.47 10.26 21.07
N SER A 40 0.70 10.52 19.79
CA SER A 40 1.58 11.59 19.35
C SER A 40 0.96 12.39 18.23
N THR A 41 1.29 13.66 18.15
CA THR A 41 0.90 14.54 17.06
C THR A 41 2.13 15.30 16.61
N THR A 42 2.49 15.13 15.34
CA THR A 42 3.51 15.91 14.67
C THR A 42 2.83 17.01 13.88
N SER A 43 3.19 18.24 14.14
CA SER A 43 2.71 19.44 13.45
C SER A 43 3.85 20.16 12.75
N ASP A 44 3.50 21.12 11.90
CA ASP A 44 4.45 21.90 11.12
C ASP A 44 5.33 21.00 10.24
N MET A 45 4.79 19.84 9.78
CA MET A 45 5.52 18.92 8.91
C MET A 45 5.85 19.59 7.58
N LEU A 46 7.06 19.33 7.11
CA LEU A 46 7.51 19.85 5.83
C LEU A 46 6.86 19.07 4.69
N LEU A 47 6.08 19.76 3.89
CA LEU A 47 5.43 19.20 2.70
C LEU A 47 5.79 20.03 1.47
N ASP A 48 6.02 19.36 0.34
CA ASP A 48 6.18 19.99 -0.96
C ASP A 48 4.79 20.27 -1.54
N VAL A 49 4.37 21.53 -1.48
CA VAL A 49 3.06 21.98 -1.95
C VAL A 49 3.14 22.30 -3.44
N PRO A 50 2.30 21.70 -4.28
CA PRO A 50 2.21 22.06 -5.68
C PRO A 50 1.82 23.53 -5.85
N VAL A 51 2.47 24.23 -6.77
CA VAL A 51 2.16 25.62 -7.09
C VAL A 51 1.76 25.74 -8.55
N ALA A 52 1.07 26.84 -8.86
CA ALA A 52 0.61 27.08 -10.22
C ALA A 52 1.80 27.20 -11.19
N GLU A 53 1.69 26.57 -12.36
CA GLU A 53 2.77 26.48 -13.37
C GLU A 53 3.32 27.84 -13.80
N PHE A 54 2.50 28.90 -13.77
CA PHE A 54 2.96 30.25 -14.11
C PHE A 54 3.98 30.83 -13.11
N SER A 55 4.15 30.21 -11.92
CA SER A 55 5.19 30.60 -10.95
C SER A 55 6.60 30.24 -11.42
N GLY A 56 6.72 29.35 -12.41
CA GLY A 56 7.99 28.79 -12.88
C GLY A 56 8.56 27.69 -11.97
N PHE A 57 7.83 27.30 -10.92
CA PHE A 57 8.20 26.23 -10.00
C PHE A 57 7.11 25.17 -9.98
N SER A 58 7.47 23.92 -9.67
CA SER A 58 6.50 22.84 -9.51
C SER A 58 5.98 22.73 -8.08
N THR A 59 6.84 23.01 -7.10
CA THR A 59 6.51 22.91 -5.67
C THR A 59 7.20 24.00 -4.85
N ILE A 60 6.63 24.28 -3.67
CA ILE A 60 7.22 25.08 -2.61
C ILE A 60 7.17 24.25 -1.32
N PRO A 61 8.31 24.05 -0.60
CA PRO A 61 8.29 23.42 0.72
C PRO A 61 7.63 24.35 1.74
N MET A 62 6.68 23.82 2.51
CA MET A 62 5.94 24.55 3.55
C MET A 62 5.75 23.70 4.81
N ASN A 63 5.76 24.34 5.98
CA ASN A 63 5.47 23.68 7.26
C ASN A 63 3.98 23.74 7.57
N ILE A 64 3.20 22.87 6.94
CA ILE A 64 1.73 22.90 7.02
C ILE A 64 1.10 21.56 7.39
N GLY A 65 1.86 20.46 7.34
CA GLY A 65 1.32 19.14 7.60
C GLY A 65 1.10 18.86 9.07
N LYS A 66 0.07 18.08 9.38
CA LYS A 66 -0.19 17.58 10.72
C LYS A 66 -0.64 16.11 10.67
N VAL A 67 0.06 15.26 11.43
CA VAL A 67 -0.20 13.82 11.48
C VAL A 67 -0.29 13.36 12.92
N SER A 68 -1.27 12.52 13.21
CA SER A 68 -1.48 11.87 14.50
C SER A 68 -1.11 10.39 14.42
N ASN A 69 -0.48 9.87 15.47
CA ASN A 69 -0.26 8.45 15.68
C ASN A 69 -0.79 8.06 17.06
N LYS A 70 -1.52 6.95 17.13
CA LYS A 70 -2.02 6.37 18.37
C LYS A 70 -1.74 4.88 18.35
N GLY A 71 -1.18 4.35 19.43
CA GLY A 71 -0.80 2.95 19.44
C GLY A 71 -0.93 2.31 20.80
N ILE A 72 -0.88 0.99 20.75
CA ILE A 72 -0.83 0.12 21.91
C ILE A 72 0.24 -0.94 21.67
N GLU A 73 1.06 -1.20 22.68
CA GLU A 73 2.09 -2.21 22.67
C GLU A 73 1.92 -3.10 23.89
N PHE A 74 2.00 -4.40 23.68
CA PHE A 74 1.90 -5.38 24.75
C PHE A 74 3.05 -6.37 24.64
N SER A 75 3.71 -6.62 25.78
CA SER A 75 4.74 -7.64 25.92
C SER A 75 4.42 -8.58 27.08
N LEU A 76 4.68 -9.86 26.87
CA LEU A 76 4.61 -10.90 27.89
C LEU A 76 5.92 -11.70 27.85
N ALA A 77 6.64 -11.74 28.96
CA ALA A 77 7.75 -12.64 29.13
C ALA A 77 7.42 -13.66 30.22
N THR A 78 7.84 -14.91 29.99
CA THR A 78 7.74 -15.98 31.01
C THR A 78 9.06 -16.66 31.18
N THR A 79 9.38 -16.98 32.44
CA THR A 79 10.56 -17.78 32.81
C THR A 79 10.11 -18.91 33.70
N ASN A 80 10.25 -20.14 33.20
CA ASN A 80 9.85 -21.32 33.90
C ASN A 80 11.09 -22.21 34.14
N LYS A 81 11.24 -22.72 35.35
CA LYS A 81 12.39 -23.55 35.73
C LYS A 81 11.94 -24.77 36.54
N TRP A 82 12.31 -25.96 36.02
CA TRP A 82 12.01 -27.23 36.66
C TRP A 82 13.30 -28.11 36.68
N GLY A 83 14.00 -28.12 37.80
CA GLY A 83 15.30 -28.80 37.91
C GLY A 83 16.31 -28.28 36.87
N ASP A 84 16.81 -29.16 36.01
CA ASP A 84 17.75 -28.82 34.94
C ASP A 84 17.09 -28.25 33.68
N PHE A 85 15.75 -28.18 33.65
CA PHE A 85 15.01 -27.65 32.51
C PHE A 85 14.61 -26.21 32.77
N THR A 86 14.95 -25.31 31.82
CA THR A 86 14.52 -23.90 31.79
C THR A 86 13.80 -23.65 30.49
N TRP A 87 12.66 -22.97 30.59
CA TRP A 87 11.85 -22.58 29.44
C TRP A 87 11.45 -21.09 29.53
N ASN A 88 12.00 -20.30 28.64
CA ASN A 88 11.75 -18.87 28.51
C ASN A 88 10.89 -18.61 27.28
N ASN A 89 9.86 -17.80 27.44
CA ASN A 89 9.03 -17.34 26.31
C ASN A 89 8.95 -15.81 26.36
N ARG A 90 8.87 -15.23 25.18
CA ARG A 90 8.55 -13.80 25.01
C ARG A 90 7.57 -13.67 23.85
N PHE A 91 6.49 -12.98 24.13
CA PHE A 91 5.50 -12.57 23.14
C PHE A 91 5.39 -11.04 23.14
N ASN A 92 5.27 -10.44 21.98
CA ASN A 92 4.96 -9.02 21.83
C ASN A 92 3.97 -8.81 20.69
N ILE A 93 3.15 -7.78 20.81
CA ILE A 93 2.26 -7.31 19.76
C ILE A 93 2.18 -5.78 19.85
N SER A 94 2.24 -5.12 18.69
CA SER A 94 2.14 -3.67 18.59
C SER A 94 1.18 -3.30 17.47
N ALA A 95 0.30 -2.34 17.74
CA ALA A 95 -0.63 -1.79 16.76
C ALA A 95 -0.54 -0.26 16.79
N ASN A 96 -0.32 0.35 15.63
CA ASN A 96 -0.31 1.80 15.46
C ASN A 96 -1.38 2.23 14.47
N ARG A 97 -2.12 3.27 14.78
CA ARG A 97 -3.03 3.95 13.87
C ARG A 97 -2.48 5.33 13.55
N ASN A 98 -2.13 5.51 12.28
CA ASN A 98 -1.71 6.78 11.72
C ASN A 98 -2.91 7.49 11.08
N GLU A 99 -2.98 8.81 11.20
CA GLU A 99 -4.05 9.62 10.64
C GLU A 99 -3.52 11.00 10.26
N VAL A 100 -3.76 11.40 9.04
CA VAL A 100 -3.49 12.75 8.55
C VAL A 100 -4.56 13.68 9.11
N VAL A 101 -4.14 14.68 9.88
CA VAL A 101 -5.05 15.62 10.54
C VAL A 101 -5.25 16.88 9.72
N ASP A 102 -4.19 17.34 9.04
CA ASP A 102 -4.23 18.57 8.25
C ASP A 102 -3.17 18.52 7.15
N LEU A 103 -3.48 19.11 6.01
CA LEU A 103 -2.59 19.26 4.84
C LEU A 103 -2.50 20.74 4.39
N GLY A 104 -2.62 21.68 5.36
CA GLY A 104 -2.53 23.10 5.05
C GLY A 104 -3.70 23.65 4.24
N GLY A 105 -4.90 23.09 4.44
CA GLY A 105 -6.12 23.45 3.74
C GLY A 105 -6.42 22.65 2.48
N ALA A 106 -5.49 21.78 2.03
CA ALA A 106 -5.80 20.77 1.02
C ALA A 106 -6.55 19.59 1.65
N GLU A 107 -7.50 19.01 0.94
CA GLU A 107 -8.19 17.79 1.40
C GLU A 107 -7.35 16.53 1.14
N GLU A 108 -6.58 16.54 0.06
CA GLU A 108 -5.75 15.41 -0.36
C GLU A 108 -4.54 15.86 -1.19
N MET A 109 -3.51 15.03 -1.21
CA MET A 109 -2.31 15.20 -2.02
C MET A 109 -1.96 13.87 -2.72
N LEU A 110 -1.64 13.95 -4.00
CA LEU A 110 -1.18 12.81 -4.79
C LEU A 110 0.34 12.87 -4.95
N THR A 111 0.98 11.73 -4.78
CA THR A 111 2.42 11.55 -5.03
C THR A 111 2.62 10.30 -5.86
N THR A 112 3.40 10.38 -6.93
CA THR A 112 3.73 9.22 -7.76
C THR A 112 5.22 8.92 -7.67
N THR A 113 5.55 7.70 -7.28
CA THR A 113 6.93 7.21 -7.19
C THR A 113 7.00 5.84 -7.87
N GLU A 114 7.98 5.64 -8.76
CA GLU A 114 8.18 4.38 -9.49
C GLU A 114 6.89 3.85 -10.17
N SER A 115 6.09 4.77 -10.71
CA SER A 115 4.80 4.48 -11.34
C SER A 115 3.70 3.97 -10.39
N VAL A 116 3.88 4.07 -9.09
CA VAL A 116 2.86 3.82 -8.08
C VAL A 116 2.35 5.16 -7.57
N THR A 117 1.05 5.37 -7.66
CA THR A 117 0.41 6.57 -7.13
C THR A 117 -0.06 6.32 -5.71
N PHE A 118 0.27 7.27 -4.84
CA PHE A 118 -0.15 7.32 -3.45
C PHE A 118 -1.06 8.51 -3.25
N ILE A 119 -2.06 8.36 -2.38
CA ILE A 119 -2.90 9.45 -1.90
C ILE A 119 -2.67 9.65 -0.41
N THR A 120 -2.45 10.89 -0.01
CA THR A 120 -2.45 11.32 1.38
C THR A 120 -3.67 12.21 1.56
N LYS A 121 -4.64 11.77 2.38
CA LYS A 121 -5.95 12.41 2.54
C LYS A 121 -6.23 12.66 4.01
N VAL A 122 -6.84 13.81 4.32
CA VAL A 122 -7.26 14.13 5.68
C VAL A 122 -8.25 13.08 6.21
N GLY A 123 -8.02 12.60 7.43
CA GLY A 123 -8.80 11.53 8.08
C GLY A 123 -8.34 10.10 7.75
N GLU A 124 -7.42 9.92 6.81
CA GLU A 124 -6.88 8.62 6.39
C GLU A 124 -5.42 8.47 6.82
N PRO A 125 -4.86 7.26 6.83
CA PRO A 125 -3.43 7.04 6.99
C PRO A 125 -2.63 7.71 5.88
N ILE A 126 -1.42 8.17 6.20
CA ILE A 126 -0.52 8.76 5.21
C ILE A 126 -0.12 7.72 4.14
N GLY A 127 -0.08 8.13 2.87
CA GLY A 127 0.49 7.34 1.78
C GLY A 127 -0.29 6.07 1.44
N ASN A 128 -1.61 6.14 1.36
CA ASN A 128 -2.42 5.06 0.83
C ASN A 128 -2.13 4.81 -0.65
N TYR A 129 -2.11 3.56 -1.08
CA TYR A 129 -2.06 3.20 -2.50
C TYR A 129 -3.35 3.62 -3.19
N TYR A 130 -3.22 4.38 -4.27
CA TYR A 130 -4.32 4.96 -5.03
C TYR A 130 -4.26 4.49 -6.47
N THR A 131 -5.03 3.44 -6.80
CA THR A 131 -4.91 2.72 -8.06
C THR A 131 -6.27 2.40 -8.66
N LEU A 132 -6.28 2.15 -9.97
CA LEU A 132 -7.39 1.48 -10.63
C LEU A 132 -7.46 0.03 -10.13
N VAL A 133 -8.66 -0.53 -10.07
CA VAL A 133 -8.90 -1.92 -9.69
C VAL A 133 -9.24 -2.71 -10.94
N THR A 134 -8.44 -3.73 -11.26
CA THR A 134 -8.69 -4.59 -12.41
C THR A 134 -9.88 -5.52 -12.15
N ASP A 135 -10.64 -5.81 -13.22
CA ASP A 135 -11.78 -6.73 -13.24
C ASP A 135 -11.62 -7.80 -14.35
N GLY A 136 -10.38 -8.24 -14.55
CA GLY A 136 -9.99 -9.18 -15.59
C GLY A 136 -9.60 -8.51 -16.90
N VAL A 137 -9.77 -9.23 -18.02
CA VAL A 137 -9.47 -8.74 -19.37
C VAL A 137 -10.72 -8.82 -20.26
N PHE A 138 -10.76 -8.00 -21.31
CA PHE A 138 -11.79 -8.12 -22.36
C PHE A 138 -11.54 -9.41 -23.13
N ALA A 139 -12.49 -10.34 -23.09
CA ALA A 139 -12.35 -11.64 -23.75
C ALA A 139 -12.42 -11.52 -25.27
N ASN A 140 -13.24 -10.61 -25.81
CA ASN A 140 -13.50 -10.47 -27.23
C ASN A 140 -13.92 -9.05 -27.61
N GLN A 141 -14.01 -8.80 -28.92
CA GLN A 141 -14.44 -7.51 -29.45
C GLN A 141 -15.87 -7.14 -29.05
N ALA A 142 -16.77 -8.12 -28.92
CA ALA A 142 -18.17 -7.86 -28.59
C ALA A 142 -18.31 -7.25 -27.16
N GLU A 143 -17.47 -7.64 -26.21
CA GLU A 143 -17.45 -7.02 -24.87
C GLU A 143 -17.04 -5.55 -24.93
N ILE A 144 -16.05 -5.22 -25.78
CA ILE A 144 -15.61 -3.84 -25.99
C ILE A 144 -16.69 -3.01 -26.69
N ASP A 145 -17.32 -3.57 -27.70
CA ASP A 145 -18.41 -2.88 -28.43
C ASP A 145 -19.60 -2.63 -27.51
N ASN A 146 -19.94 -3.60 -26.65
CA ASN A 146 -20.97 -3.42 -25.62
C ASN A 146 -20.60 -2.31 -24.62
N SER A 147 -19.33 -2.17 -24.27
CA SER A 147 -18.88 -1.10 -23.35
C SER A 147 -19.07 0.31 -23.92
N LYS A 148 -19.24 0.43 -25.24
CA LYS A 148 -19.50 1.69 -25.97
C LYS A 148 -20.99 1.97 -26.19
N ASP A 149 -21.91 1.11 -25.74
CA ASP A 149 -23.34 1.32 -25.93
C ASP A 149 -23.75 2.71 -25.41
N PRO A 150 -24.44 3.54 -26.17
CA PRO A 150 -24.93 4.85 -25.71
C PRO A 150 -25.79 4.76 -24.45
N ASP A 151 -26.56 3.66 -24.34
CA ASP A 151 -27.33 3.34 -23.14
C ASP A 151 -26.43 2.66 -22.10
N LYS A 152 -25.89 3.44 -21.17
CA LYS A 152 -24.98 2.94 -20.12
C LYS A 152 -25.56 1.82 -19.29
N THR A 153 -26.89 1.72 -19.18
CA THR A 153 -27.55 0.65 -18.42
C THR A 153 -27.45 -0.73 -19.08
N LYS A 154 -27.12 -0.78 -20.37
CA LYS A 154 -26.90 -2.01 -21.13
C LYS A 154 -25.45 -2.46 -21.16
N ARG A 155 -24.52 -1.61 -20.69
CA ARG A 155 -23.09 -1.96 -20.63
C ARG A 155 -22.86 -2.99 -19.54
N LYS A 156 -22.18 -4.06 -19.91
CA LYS A 156 -21.71 -5.06 -18.94
C LYS A 156 -20.44 -4.59 -18.23
N TYR A 157 -19.61 -3.84 -18.94
CA TYR A 157 -18.33 -3.30 -18.44
C TYR A 157 -18.22 -1.83 -18.82
N ALA A 158 -17.43 -1.09 -18.06
CA ALA A 158 -17.11 0.30 -18.38
C ALA A 158 -16.18 0.38 -19.59
N TYR A 159 -16.32 1.47 -20.33
CA TYR A 159 -15.48 1.73 -21.49
C TYR A 159 -14.06 2.12 -21.09
N VAL A 160 -13.07 1.47 -21.70
CA VAL A 160 -11.66 1.82 -21.62
C VAL A 160 -11.23 2.34 -22.99
N GLU A 161 -10.73 3.57 -23.04
CA GLU A 161 -10.32 4.19 -24.30
C GLU A 161 -9.21 3.40 -24.98
N GLY A 162 -9.39 3.12 -26.27
CA GLY A 162 -8.41 2.38 -27.08
C GLY A 162 -8.25 0.90 -26.73
N ALA A 163 -9.12 0.34 -25.88
CA ALA A 163 -9.07 -1.07 -25.50
C ALA A 163 -9.21 -2.00 -26.72
N LYS A 164 -8.51 -3.12 -26.64
CA LYS A 164 -8.56 -4.23 -27.58
C LYS A 164 -8.81 -5.53 -26.82
N PRO A 165 -9.29 -6.60 -27.48
CA PRO A 165 -9.42 -7.91 -26.86
C PRO A 165 -8.09 -8.34 -26.20
N GLY A 166 -8.18 -8.82 -24.96
CA GLY A 166 -7.04 -9.16 -24.13
C GLY A 166 -6.43 -8.00 -23.30
N ASP A 167 -6.94 -6.77 -23.44
CA ASP A 167 -6.53 -5.66 -22.56
C ASP A 167 -7.33 -5.68 -21.25
N PHE A 168 -6.79 -5.05 -20.20
CA PHE A 168 -7.44 -5.00 -18.90
C PHE A 168 -8.82 -4.32 -18.95
N ARG A 169 -9.74 -4.89 -18.19
CA ARG A 169 -10.94 -4.23 -17.71
C ARG A 169 -10.67 -3.68 -16.32
N TYR A 170 -11.32 -2.58 -16.02
CA TYR A 170 -11.25 -1.95 -14.69
C TYR A 170 -12.65 -1.77 -14.13
N LYS A 171 -12.72 -1.69 -12.82
CA LYS A 171 -13.96 -1.33 -12.12
C LYS A 171 -14.24 0.15 -12.28
N ASP A 172 -15.44 0.45 -12.71
CA ASP A 172 -16.03 1.79 -12.75
C ASP A 172 -16.46 2.14 -11.31
N ILE A 173 -15.68 3.01 -10.66
CA ILE A 173 -15.89 3.37 -9.26
C ILE A 173 -16.86 4.52 -9.12
N ASP A 174 -16.83 5.50 -10.04
CA ASP A 174 -17.72 6.65 -10.02
C ASP A 174 -19.06 6.40 -10.73
N GLY A 175 -19.20 5.27 -11.43
CA GLY A 175 -20.43 4.83 -12.10
C GLY A 175 -20.75 5.61 -13.38
N ASN A 176 -19.76 6.31 -13.95
CA ASN A 176 -19.96 7.11 -15.15
C ASN A 176 -19.94 6.30 -16.46
N GLY A 177 -19.52 5.02 -16.40
CA GLY A 177 -19.43 4.09 -17.53
C GLY A 177 -18.18 4.24 -18.39
N GLU A 178 -17.20 5.03 -17.96
CA GLU A 178 -15.95 5.28 -18.66
C GLU A 178 -14.81 5.23 -17.66
N ILE A 179 -13.73 4.52 -17.96
CA ILE A 179 -12.58 4.41 -17.06
C ILE A 179 -11.61 5.57 -17.26
N ASN A 180 -11.36 6.29 -16.19
CA ASN A 180 -10.42 7.43 -16.15
C ASN A 180 -9.76 7.55 -14.76
N GLU A 181 -9.07 8.66 -14.50
CA GLU A 181 -8.37 8.89 -13.22
C GLU A 181 -9.33 8.93 -12.01
N ASN A 182 -10.63 9.25 -12.22
CA ASN A 182 -11.63 9.30 -11.13
C ASN A 182 -12.04 7.91 -10.64
N ASP A 183 -11.71 6.84 -11.39
CA ASP A 183 -11.93 5.45 -11.00
C ASP A 183 -10.83 4.89 -10.11
N ARG A 184 -9.83 5.70 -9.79
CA ARG A 184 -8.84 5.30 -8.79
C ARG A 184 -9.48 5.27 -7.40
N THR A 185 -9.06 4.31 -6.61
CA THR A 185 -9.53 4.16 -5.23
C THR A 185 -8.39 3.75 -4.31
N ILE A 186 -8.57 3.94 -3.01
CA ILE A 186 -7.63 3.47 -2.00
C ILE A 186 -7.69 1.93 -1.98
N THR A 187 -6.60 1.31 -2.43
CA THR A 187 -6.50 -0.15 -2.51
C THR A 187 -5.75 -0.76 -1.35
N GLY A 188 -5.21 0.04 -0.46
CA GLY A 188 -4.56 -0.35 0.78
C GLY A 188 -3.46 0.61 1.20
N ASN A 189 -2.72 0.21 2.25
CA ASN A 189 -1.66 1.01 2.83
C ASN A 189 -0.42 0.13 3.09
N TYR A 190 0.76 0.72 3.09
CA TYR A 190 2.01 0.02 3.42
C TYR A 190 2.20 -0.15 4.93
N MET A 191 1.49 0.63 5.76
CA MET A 191 1.55 0.48 7.21
C MET A 191 0.76 -0.73 7.68
N PRO A 192 1.34 -1.57 8.55
CA PRO A 192 0.62 -2.70 9.10
C PRO A 192 -0.47 -2.27 10.08
N LYS A 193 -1.52 -3.07 10.20
CA LYS A 193 -2.52 -2.95 11.26
C LYS A 193 -1.96 -3.35 12.61
N PHE A 194 -1.10 -4.39 12.62
CA PHE A 194 -0.33 -4.79 13.79
C PHE A 194 0.88 -5.62 13.37
N THR A 195 1.87 -5.65 14.25
CA THR A 195 3.03 -6.53 14.17
C THR A 195 3.07 -7.39 15.42
N TYR A 196 3.64 -8.59 15.31
CA TYR A 196 3.77 -9.48 16.46
C TYR A 196 5.07 -10.26 16.38
N GLY A 197 5.55 -10.67 17.55
CA GLY A 197 6.70 -11.52 17.70
C GLY A 197 6.48 -12.56 18.79
N PHE A 198 7.02 -13.74 18.58
CA PHE A 198 7.08 -14.79 19.58
C PHE A 198 8.46 -15.42 19.56
N SER A 199 9.09 -15.53 20.71
CA SER A 199 10.33 -16.30 20.87
C SER A 199 10.24 -17.25 22.04
N THR A 200 10.77 -18.44 21.87
CA THR A 200 10.86 -19.46 22.91
C THR A 200 12.27 -20.02 22.94
N GLU A 201 12.80 -20.18 24.15
CA GLU A 201 14.10 -20.77 24.43
C GLU A 201 13.93 -21.86 25.48
N MET A 202 14.39 -23.05 25.17
CA MET A 202 14.37 -24.21 26.04
C MET A 202 15.79 -24.69 26.27
N LYS A 203 16.16 -24.90 27.53
CA LYS A 203 17.46 -25.45 27.94
C LYS A 203 17.27 -26.68 28.81
N TYR A 204 17.93 -27.73 28.45
CA TYR A 204 17.98 -28.94 29.25
C TYR A 204 19.40 -29.48 29.27
N LYS A 205 20.07 -29.40 30.42
CA LYS A 205 21.48 -29.75 30.58
C LYS A 205 22.36 -29.06 29.54
N ASN A 206 22.91 -29.82 28.59
CA ASN A 206 23.80 -29.33 27.52
C ASN A 206 23.09 -29.09 26.20
N LEU A 207 21.74 -29.14 26.16
CA LEU A 207 20.95 -28.93 24.97
C LEU A 207 20.20 -27.58 25.08
N ASP A 208 20.31 -26.79 24.05
CA ASP A 208 19.57 -25.54 23.88
C ASP A 208 18.76 -25.60 22.61
N LEU A 209 17.50 -25.16 22.67
CA LEU A 209 16.63 -24.96 21.52
C LEU A 209 16.06 -23.55 21.59
N ALA A 210 16.26 -22.78 20.54
CA ALA A 210 15.65 -21.44 20.40
C ALA A 210 14.84 -21.37 19.10
N VAL A 211 13.62 -20.86 19.19
CA VAL A 211 12.75 -20.57 18.05
C VAL A 211 12.25 -19.15 18.15
N SER A 212 12.32 -18.40 17.04
CA SER A 212 11.79 -17.04 16.96
C SER A 212 10.90 -16.93 15.74
N LEU A 213 9.71 -16.36 15.94
CA LEU A 213 8.71 -16.08 14.93
C LEU A 213 8.37 -14.59 14.98
N GLN A 214 8.22 -13.99 13.82
CA GLN A 214 7.72 -12.62 13.71
C GLN A 214 6.74 -12.51 12.57
N GLY A 215 5.78 -11.62 12.69
CA GLY A 215 4.79 -11.41 11.67
C GLY A 215 4.34 -9.97 11.59
N VAL A 216 3.89 -9.62 10.41
CA VAL A 216 3.34 -8.31 10.07
C VAL A 216 1.99 -8.56 9.40
N GLN A 217 0.95 -7.88 9.82
CA GLN A 217 -0.40 -8.13 9.34
C GLN A 217 -1.09 -6.87 8.84
N GLY A 218 -1.76 -7.00 7.70
CA GLY A 218 -2.73 -6.01 7.20
C GLY A 218 -2.13 -4.87 6.39
N ASN A 219 -0.83 -4.88 6.14
CA ASN A 219 -0.19 -3.97 5.18
C ASN A 219 -0.27 -4.54 3.76
N LYS A 220 -0.06 -3.68 2.78
CA LYS A 220 0.17 -4.05 1.39
C LYS A 220 1.56 -3.60 0.95
N ILE A 221 2.15 -4.35 0.04
CA ILE A 221 3.46 -4.05 -0.52
C ILE A 221 3.32 -3.95 -2.04
N ALA A 222 3.77 -2.83 -2.63
CA ALA A 222 3.86 -2.70 -4.06
C ALA A 222 5.04 -3.54 -4.58
N ASN A 223 4.75 -4.62 -5.29
CA ASN A 223 5.78 -5.45 -5.90
C ASN A 223 6.17 -4.89 -7.27
N ILE A 224 6.99 -3.86 -7.26
CA ILE A 224 7.46 -3.18 -8.49
C ILE A 224 8.24 -4.13 -9.41
N PHE A 225 8.87 -5.18 -8.86
CA PHE A 225 9.57 -6.16 -9.66
C PHE A 225 8.65 -6.90 -10.64
N ARG A 226 7.39 -7.12 -10.29
CA ARG A 226 6.40 -7.69 -11.20
C ARG A 226 6.19 -6.88 -12.47
N ARG A 227 6.38 -5.57 -12.42
CA ARG A 227 6.33 -4.71 -13.60
C ARG A 227 7.28 -5.19 -14.70
N TYR A 228 8.41 -5.80 -14.32
CA TYR A 228 9.41 -6.28 -15.28
C TYR A 228 9.16 -7.72 -15.72
N ILE A 229 8.73 -8.59 -14.79
CA ILE A 229 8.55 -10.02 -15.08
C ILE A 229 7.14 -10.37 -15.61
N ASP A 230 6.15 -9.52 -15.38
CA ASP A 230 4.80 -9.66 -15.94
C ASP A 230 4.63 -8.85 -17.23
N ASN A 231 5.60 -8.02 -17.57
CA ASN A 231 5.57 -7.18 -18.75
C ASN A 231 5.88 -8.01 -20.01
N MET A 232 4.87 -8.22 -20.85
CA MET A 232 4.97 -8.95 -22.11
C MET A 232 5.14 -8.01 -23.31
N GLU A 233 5.72 -6.82 -23.10
CA GLU A 233 6.02 -5.84 -24.16
C GLU A 233 7.33 -6.13 -24.90
N GLY A 234 8.06 -7.17 -24.51
CA GLY A 234 9.13 -7.75 -25.31
C GLY A 234 10.57 -7.33 -24.97
N GLY A 235 10.81 -6.77 -23.78
CA GLY A 235 12.16 -6.40 -23.33
C GLY A 235 12.79 -7.37 -22.32
N ASN A 236 11.97 -8.11 -21.58
CA ASN A 236 12.39 -8.93 -20.44
C ASN A 236 11.84 -10.36 -20.55
N ASN A 237 12.46 -11.28 -19.83
CA ASN A 237 11.91 -12.61 -19.65
C ASN A 237 10.69 -12.53 -18.71
N CYS A 238 9.60 -13.17 -19.12
CA CYS A 238 8.38 -13.23 -18.34
C CYS A 238 8.41 -14.42 -17.40
N GLN A 239 7.64 -14.32 -16.30
CA GLN A 239 7.38 -15.46 -15.43
C GLN A 239 6.39 -16.45 -16.08
N ILE A 240 6.23 -17.62 -15.43
CA ILE A 240 5.40 -18.72 -15.96
C ILE A 240 3.93 -18.33 -16.16
N ASP A 241 3.41 -17.39 -15.37
CA ASP A 241 2.04 -16.91 -15.45
C ASP A 241 1.71 -16.30 -16.83
N ALA A 242 2.74 -15.85 -17.58
CA ALA A 242 2.58 -15.37 -18.95
C ALA A 242 2.09 -16.45 -19.94
N LEU A 243 2.20 -17.73 -19.57
CA LEU A 243 1.65 -18.83 -20.37
C LEU A 243 0.11 -18.86 -20.35
N ASP A 244 -0.49 -18.32 -19.29
CA ASP A 244 -1.94 -18.24 -19.09
C ASP A 244 -2.56 -16.93 -19.58
N ARG A 245 -1.82 -16.21 -20.44
CA ARG A 245 -2.25 -14.95 -21.02
C ARG A 245 -3.39 -15.13 -22.02
N TRP A 246 -4.13 -14.08 -22.26
CA TRP A 246 -5.03 -14.02 -23.41
C TRP A 246 -4.23 -14.13 -24.73
N VAL A 247 -4.59 -15.07 -25.59
CA VAL A 247 -3.94 -15.33 -26.89
C VAL A 247 -4.87 -14.93 -28.04
N SER A 248 -6.13 -15.35 -27.96
CA SER A 248 -7.17 -15.04 -28.95
C SER A 248 -8.55 -15.12 -28.30
N GLU A 249 -9.58 -14.75 -29.04
CA GLU A 249 -10.99 -14.92 -28.58
C GLU A 249 -11.35 -16.39 -28.30
N ASP A 250 -10.75 -17.32 -29.03
CA ASP A 250 -10.93 -18.78 -28.85
C ASP A 250 -10.04 -19.34 -27.72
N ASP A 251 -9.00 -18.59 -27.33
CA ASP A 251 -8.07 -18.96 -26.26
C ASP A 251 -7.83 -17.72 -25.37
N PRO A 252 -8.82 -17.38 -24.51
CA PRO A 252 -8.74 -16.21 -23.64
C PRO A 252 -7.86 -16.40 -22.40
N GLY A 253 -7.22 -17.58 -22.22
CA GLY A 253 -6.46 -17.94 -21.01
C GLY A 253 -7.36 -17.92 -19.77
N SER A 254 -6.78 -17.55 -18.61
CA SER A 254 -7.54 -17.41 -17.35
C SER A 254 -8.52 -16.24 -17.33
N GLY A 255 -8.42 -15.31 -18.26
CA GLY A 255 -9.15 -14.04 -18.22
C GLY A 255 -8.60 -13.01 -17.22
N LEU A 256 -7.44 -13.29 -16.64
CA LEU A 256 -6.78 -12.44 -15.65
C LEU A 256 -5.45 -11.87 -16.17
N VAL A 257 -4.80 -12.53 -17.10
CA VAL A 257 -3.51 -12.15 -17.68
C VAL A 257 -3.72 -11.55 -19.06
N VAL A 258 -3.21 -10.34 -19.25
CA VAL A 258 -3.36 -9.58 -20.49
C VAL A 258 -2.66 -10.24 -21.67
N ARG A 259 -3.05 -9.84 -22.89
CA ARG A 259 -2.35 -10.23 -24.13
C ARG A 259 -0.93 -9.67 -24.15
N ALA A 260 -0.03 -10.38 -24.84
CA ALA A 260 1.30 -9.85 -25.17
C ALA A 260 1.17 -8.69 -26.17
N ASN A 261 1.80 -7.55 -25.88
CA ASN A 261 1.70 -6.37 -26.75
C ASN A 261 2.93 -5.46 -26.63
N ARG A 262 3.71 -5.38 -27.69
CA ARG A 262 4.90 -4.51 -27.75
C ARG A 262 4.60 -3.00 -27.75
N SER A 263 3.39 -2.63 -28.05
CA SER A 263 2.97 -1.22 -28.20
C SER A 263 1.91 -0.82 -27.17
N ALA A 264 1.82 -1.52 -26.04
CA ALA A 264 0.88 -1.19 -24.99
C ALA A 264 1.23 0.19 -24.41
N THR A 265 0.28 1.08 -24.40
CA THR A 265 0.42 2.45 -23.88
C THR A 265 -0.77 2.80 -22.99
N GLY A 266 -0.55 3.65 -21.99
CA GLY A 266 -1.60 4.12 -21.11
C GLY A 266 -2.20 3.02 -20.24
N MET A 267 -3.51 3.08 -20.02
CA MET A 267 -4.25 2.14 -19.15
C MET A 267 -4.30 0.70 -19.69
N ASN A 268 -4.00 0.50 -20.96
CA ASN A 268 -4.03 -0.82 -21.62
C ASN A 268 -2.70 -1.56 -21.53
N GLY A 269 -1.68 -0.95 -20.94
CA GLY A 269 -0.38 -1.57 -20.76
C GLY A 269 -0.33 -2.49 -19.54
N THR A 270 0.55 -3.49 -19.60
CA THR A 270 0.84 -4.39 -18.48
C THR A 270 1.40 -3.64 -17.24
N THR A 271 1.84 -2.39 -17.43
CA THR A 271 2.36 -1.53 -16.37
C THR A 271 1.27 -0.95 -15.45
N SER A 272 0.01 -0.99 -15.87
CA SER A 272 -1.13 -0.55 -15.04
C SER A 272 -1.68 -1.64 -14.14
N THR A 273 -1.10 -2.83 -14.12
CA THR A 273 -1.47 -3.91 -13.23
C THR A 273 -1.37 -3.47 -11.78
N CYS A 274 -2.34 -3.85 -10.97
CA CYS A 274 -2.28 -3.66 -9.52
C CYS A 274 -1.11 -4.49 -8.96
N LEU A 275 0.02 -3.84 -8.75
CA LEU A 275 1.26 -4.44 -8.22
C LEU A 275 1.21 -4.70 -6.72
N LEU A 276 0.02 -4.60 -6.11
CA LEU A 276 -0.13 -4.68 -4.68
C LEU A 276 -0.23 -6.14 -4.22
N TYR A 277 0.68 -6.51 -3.34
CA TYR A 277 0.61 -7.74 -2.56
C TYR A 277 -0.01 -7.46 -1.20
N THR A 278 -0.95 -8.30 -0.79
CA THR A 278 -1.31 -8.40 0.62
C THR A 278 -0.29 -9.29 1.30
N SER A 279 0.25 -8.88 2.44
CA SER A 279 0.91 -9.81 3.34
C SER A 279 -0.11 -10.90 3.76
N PRO A 280 0.27 -12.17 3.76
CA PRO A 280 -0.61 -13.26 4.18
C PRO A 280 -1.10 -13.11 5.61
#